data_42825016088313b52644ebdc7869bf92
#
_entry.id   42825016088313b52644ebdc7869bf92
#
_cell.length_a   1.000
_cell.length_b   1.000
_cell.length_c   1.000
_cell.angle_alpha   90.00
_cell.angle_beta   90.00
_cell.angle_gamma   90.00
#
_symmetry.space_group_name_H-M   'P 1'
#
loop_
_entity.id
_entity.type
_entity.pdbx_description
1 polymer ?
#
loop_
_entity_poly.entity_id
_entity_poly.type
_entity_poly.pdbx_seq_one_letter_code
_entity_poly.pdbx_strand_id
1 'polypeptide(L)'
;MAIQVDSRWNEVIEYIGLKDEHLELLHGQKSYFDKYANDVVVDFYTRITKNERLSNIVLENSTFDRLTKTQKVYFNNLFSRNIDSLYIIYVQRIGATHHRIGLNPEWFLGGINVYLDEMYKLCERLDNGLEIYHAFAKRILFDTKVCLDQFDRLKK
;
A
#
# COMPACT_ATOMS: atom_id res chain seq x y z
N MET A 1 -10.89 -8.80 17.78
CA MET A 1 -10.00 -7.68 17.53
C MET A 1 -9.59 -7.67 16.08
N ALA A 2 -9.49 -6.47 15.49
CA ALA A 2 -9.17 -6.32 14.08
C ALA A 2 -7.72 -6.68 13.76
N ILE A 3 -6.80 -6.46 14.72
CA ILE A 3 -5.38 -6.74 14.55
C ILE A 3 -5.03 -8.03 15.28
N GLN A 4 -4.66 -9.07 14.52
CA GLN A 4 -4.32 -10.39 15.04
C GLN A 4 -3.08 -10.92 14.33
N VAL A 5 -1.92 -10.50 14.80
CA VAL A 5 -0.61 -10.85 14.23
C VAL A 5 0.31 -11.39 15.32
N ASP A 6 1.46 -11.95 14.92
CA ASP A 6 2.44 -12.44 15.89
C ASP A 6 3.08 -11.28 16.69
N SER A 7 3.83 -11.63 17.71
CA SER A 7 4.42 -10.65 18.63
C SER A 7 5.36 -9.66 17.94
N ARG A 8 6.10 -10.10 16.92
CA ARG A 8 7.02 -9.24 16.18
C ARG A 8 6.28 -8.10 15.48
N TRP A 9 5.26 -8.43 14.72
CA TRP A 9 4.49 -7.41 13.98
C TRP A 9 3.63 -6.58 14.92
N ASN A 10 3.15 -7.18 15.98
CA ASN A 10 2.37 -6.48 16.99
C ASN A 10 3.21 -5.38 17.66
N GLU A 11 4.47 -5.65 17.93
CA GLU A 11 5.39 -4.66 18.50
C GLU A 11 5.59 -3.47 17.55
N VAL A 12 5.74 -3.73 16.26
CA VAL A 12 5.83 -2.67 15.23
C VAL A 12 4.55 -1.84 15.19
N ILE A 13 3.40 -2.52 15.18
CA ILE A 13 2.08 -1.86 15.14
C ILE A 13 1.90 -0.95 16.34
N GLU A 14 2.27 -1.42 17.54
CA GLU A 14 2.20 -0.61 18.76
C GLU A 14 3.11 0.62 18.67
N TYR A 15 4.32 0.44 18.19
CA TYR A 15 5.28 1.53 18.06
C TYR A 15 4.80 2.63 17.13
N ILE A 16 4.23 2.28 15.97
CA ILE A 16 3.72 3.26 15.02
C ILE A 16 2.35 3.81 15.40
N GLY A 17 1.72 3.24 16.42
CA GLY A 17 0.42 3.69 16.89
C GLY A 17 -0.74 3.36 15.97
N LEU A 18 -0.65 2.28 15.21
CA LEU A 18 -1.78 1.80 14.39
C LEU A 18 -2.74 1.03 15.27
N LYS A 19 -3.99 1.48 15.34
CA LYS A 19 -5.00 0.95 16.26
C LYS A 19 -6.23 0.46 15.50
N ASP A 20 -7.04 -0.36 16.18
CA ASP A 20 -8.31 -0.84 15.64
C ASP A 20 -9.20 0.31 15.15
N GLU A 21 -9.22 1.43 15.87
CA GLU A 21 -10.01 2.60 15.50
C GLU A 21 -9.59 3.20 14.14
N HIS A 22 -8.31 3.14 13.79
CA HIS A 22 -7.82 3.57 12.48
C HIS A 22 -8.36 2.67 11.38
N LEU A 23 -8.35 1.34 11.61
CA LEU A 23 -8.87 0.37 10.64
C LEU A 23 -10.38 0.52 10.46
N GLU A 24 -11.11 0.77 11.55
CA GLU A 24 -12.55 1.02 11.49
C GLU A 24 -12.86 2.27 10.68
N LEU A 25 -12.10 3.35 10.91
CA LEU A 25 -12.28 4.60 10.18
C LEU A 25 -12.07 4.41 8.67
N LEU A 26 -11.00 3.72 8.29
CA LEU A 26 -10.70 3.42 6.89
C LEU A 26 -11.78 2.53 6.28
N HIS A 27 -12.17 1.48 6.98
CA HIS A 27 -13.20 0.55 6.50
C HIS A 27 -14.53 1.26 6.25
N GLY A 28 -14.89 2.18 7.13
CA GLY A 28 -16.13 2.96 6.98
C GLY A 28 -16.13 3.85 5.73
N GLN A 29 -14.97 4.16 5.19
CA GLN A 29 -14.84 5.00 3.99
C GLN A 29 -14.56 4.18 2.71
N LYS A 30 -14.58 2.86 2.81
CA LYS A 30 -14.24 1.98 1.69
C LYS A 30 -15.05 2.28 0.43
N SER A 31 -16.36 2.43 0.56
CA SER A 31 -17.24 2.72 -0.58
C SER A 31 -16.87 4.02 -1.29
N TYR A 32 -16.50 5.04 -0.53
CA TYR A 32 -16.08 6.31 -1.10
C TYR A 32 -14.81 6.15 -1.92
N PHE A 33 -13.78 5.50 -1.35
CA PHE A 33 -12.50 5.34 -2.04
C PHE A 33 -12.55 4.33 -3.18
N ASP A 34 -13.44 3.35 -3.12
CA ASP A 34 -13.65 2.41 -4.24
C ASP A 34 -14.03 3.14 -5.53
N LYS A 35 -14.77 4.23 -5.43
CA LYS A 35 -15.15 5.04 -6.60
C LYS A 35 -13.95 5.63 -7.32
N TYR A 36 -12.88 5.90 -6.60
CA TYR A 36 -11.68 6.56 -7.14
C TYR A 36 -10.51 5.62 -7.36
N ALA A 37 -10.69 4.32 -7.08
CA ALA A 37 -9.61 3.34 -7.22
C ALA A 37 -9.01 3.34 -8.63
N ASN A 38 -9.85 3.44 -9.66
CA ASN A 38 -9.36 3.48 -11.03
C ASN A 38 -8.52 4.74 -11.29
N ASP A 39 -8.98 5.89 -10.82
CA ASP A 39 -8.26 7.16 -11.02
C ASP A 39 -6.90 7.14 -10.31
N VAL A 40 -6.85 6.59 -9.10
CA VAL A 40 -5.61 6.44 -8.33
C VAL A 40 -4.61 5.59 -9.11
N VAL A 41 -5.05 4.46 -9.63
CA VAL A 41 -4.19 3.53 -10.37
C VAL A 41 -3.74 4.13 -11.69
N VAL A 42 -4.60 4.83 -12.41
CA VAL A 42 -4.24 5.52 -13.65
C VAL A 42 -3.17 6.58 -13.40
N ASP A 43 -3.33 7.39 -12.36
CA ASP A 43 -2.34 8.41 -12.00
C ASP A 43 -1.02 7.78 -11.59
N PHE A 44 -1.06 6.67 -10.87
CA PHE A 44 0.12 5.91 -10.48
C PHE A 44 0.92 5.49 -11.73
N TYR A 45 0.25 4.88 -12.70
CA TYR A 45 0.92 4.44 -13.92
C TYR A 45 1.37 5.60 -14.81
N THR A 46 0.65 6.71 -14.79
CA THR A 46 1.09 7.90 -15.51
C THR A 46 2.47 8.35 -15.02
N ARG A 47 2.70 8.30 -13.71
CA ARG A 47 4.02 8.62 -13.14
C ARG A 47 5.07 7.56 -13.50
N ILE A 48 4.72 6.29 -13.47
CA ILE A 48 5.63 5.20 -13.86
C ILE A 48 6.09 5.36 -15.30
N THR A 49 5.16 5.66 -16.22
CA THR A 49 5.48 5.77 -17.65
C THR A 49 6.34 6.97 -18.00
N LYS A 50 6.39 7.97 -17.14
CA LYS A 50 7.30 9.11 -17.29
C LYS A 50 8.75 8.77 -16.95
N ASN A 51 8.99 7.64 -16.30
CA ASN A 51 10.32 7.20 -15.93
C ASN A 51 10.64 5.94 -16.74
N GLU A 52 11.62 6.03 -17.61
CA GLU A 52 11.98 4.95 -18.53
C GLU A 52 12.38 3.67 -17.79
N ARG A 53 13.16 3.79 -16.72
CA ARG A 53 13.59 2.64 -15.91
C ARG A 53 12.41 1.89 -15.33
N LEU A 54 11.47 2.61 -14.71
CA LEU A 54 10.28 2.01 -14.10
C LEU A 54 9.36 1.41 -15.17
N SER A 55 9.17 2.10 -16.27
CA SER A 55 8.38 1.61 -17.39
C SER A 55 8.92 0.29 -17.93
N ASN A 56 10.23 0.20 -18.09
CA ASN A 56 10.90 -1.01 -18.59
C ASN A 56 10.73 -2.19 -17.61
N ILE A 57 10.85 -1.94 -16.32
CA ILE A 57 10.64 -2.99 -15.30
C ILE A 57 9.22 -3.55 -15.42
N VAL A 58 8.22 -2.68 -15.59
CA VAL A 58 6.83 -3.11 -15.76
C VAL A 58 6.69 -3.98 -17.01
N LEU A 59 7.15 -3.50 -18.16
CA LEU A 59 6.97 -4.20 -19.43
C LEU A 59 7.74 -5.51 -19.52
N GLU A 60 8.89 -5.61 -18.86
CA GLU A 60 9.70 -6.82 -18.83
C GLU A 60 9.07 -7.92 -17.95
N ASN A 61 8.25 -7.57 -16.99
CA ASN A 61 7.74 -8.51 -15.99
C ASN A 61 6.22 -8.72 -16.02
N SER A 62 5.46 -7.86 -16.70
CA SER A 62 4.01 -7.93 -16.68
C SER A 62 3.40 -7.11 -17.83
N THR A 63 2.13 -6.73 -17.70
CA THR A 63 1.43 -5.79 -18.57
C THR A 63 0.75 -4.75 -17.72
N PHE A 64 0.48 -3.58 -18.30
CA PHE A 64 -0.26 -2.53 -17.58
C PHE A 64 -1.67 -2.98 -17.20
N ASP A 65 -2.34 -3.79 -18.03
CA ASP A 65 -3.67 -4.33 -17.70
C ASP A 65 -3.65 -5.20 -16.46
N ARG A 66 -2.67 -6.11 -16.37
CA ARG A 66 -2.55 -7.01 -15.22
C ARG A 66 -2.22 -6.22 -13.95
N LEU A 67 -1.30 -5.27 -14.06
CA LEU A 67 -0.89 -4.45 -12.92
C LEU A 67 -2.03 -3.52 -12.46
N THR A 68 -2.82 -2.99 -13.38
CA THR A 68 -3.99 -2.18 -13.02
C THR A 68 -4.93 -2.97 -12.13
N LYS A 69 -5.23 -4.22 -12.48
CA LYS A 69 -6.09 -5.09 -11.66
C LYS A 69 -5.48 -5.37 -10.29
N THR A 70 -4.19 -5.70 -10.27
CA THR A 70 -3.45 -6.01 -9.03
C THR A 70 -3.41 -4.80 -8.11
N GLN A 71 -3.16 -3.61 -8.67
CA GLN A 71 -3.08 -2.37 -7.90
C GLN A 71 -4.45 -1.98 -7.32
N LYS A 72 -5.53 -2.19 -8.07
CA LYS A 72 -6.88 -1.94 -7.54
C LYS A 72 -7.19 -2.84 -6.35
N VAL A 73 -6.82 -4.12 -6.43
CA VAL A 73 -6.98 -5.06 -5.32
C VAL A 73 -6.19 -4.58 -4.11
N TYR A 74 -4.94 -4.19 -4.31
CA TYR A 74 -4.11 -3.68 -3.20
C TYR A 74 -4.73 -2.43 -2.58
N PHE A 75 -5.11 -1.46 -3.41
CA PHE A 75 -5.71 -0.22 -2.91
C PHE A 75 -6.95 -0.52 -2.07
N ASN A 76 -7.84 -1.41 -2.55
CA ASN A 76 -9.02 -1.80 -1.80
C ASN A 76 -8.68 -2.48 -0.48
N ASN A 77 -7.63 -3.29 -0.45
CA ASN A 77 -7.19 -3.99 0.76
C ASN A 77 -6.67 -3.05 1.85
N LEU A 78 -6.22 -1.84 1.47
CA LEU A 78 -5.83 -0.83 2.45
C LEU A 78 -7.00 -0.33 3.29
N PHE A 79 -8.23 -0.58 2.84
CA PHE A 79 -9.44 -0.21 3.57
C PHE A 79 -10.13 -1.41 4.23
N SER A 80 -9.48 -2.58 4.24
CA SER A 80 -10.01 -3.75 4.92
C SER A 80 -9.94 -3.56 6.44
N ARG A 81 -10.91 -4.16 7.15
CA ARG A 81 -11.01 -4.02 8.60
C ARG A 81 -9.90 -4.72 9.36
N ASN A 82 -9.36 -5.80 8.79
CA ASN A 82 -8.50 -6.72 9.54
C ASN A 82 -7.06 -6.72 9.05
N ILE A 83 -6.15 -6.82 10.01
CA ILE A 83 -4.75 -7.19 9.74
C ILE A 83 -4.49 -8.46 10.54
N ASP A 84 -4.34 -9.58 9.83
CA ASP A 84 -4.10 -10.89 10.40
C ASP A 84 -2.90 -11.56 9.73
N SER A 85 -2.62 -12.81 10.07
CA SER A 85 -1.47 -13.54 9.51
C SER A 85 -1.57 -13.69 7.98
N LEU A 86 -2.77 -13.87 7.44
CA LEU A 86 -2.98 -13.96 5.99
C LEU A 86 -2.68 -12.64 5.29
N TYR A 87 -3.07 -11.53 5.91
CA TYR A 87 -2.75 -10.21 5.38
C TYR A 87 -1.23 -9.96 5.36
N ILE A 88 -0.54 -10.35 6.43
CA ILE A 88 0.92 -10.23 6.49
C ILE A 88 1.57 -11.03 5.35
N ILE A 89 1.14 -12.27 5.14
CA ILE A 89 1.67 -13.11 4.04
C ILE A 89 1.43 -12.45 2.68
N TYR A 90 0.25 -11.89 2.49
CA TYR A 90 -0.11 -11.18 1.26
C TYR A 90 0.85 -10.00 1.00
N VAL A 91 1.11 -9.19 2.01
CA VAL A 91 2.01 -8.03 1.89
C VAL A 91 3.46 -8.47 1.71
N GLN A 92 3.88 -9.53 2.40
CA GLN A 92 5.22 -10.11 2.21
C GLN A 92 5.45 -10.54 0.77
N ARG A 93 4.44 -11.12 0.13
CA ARG A 93 4.52 -11.52 -1.29
C ARG A 93 4.70 -10.31 -2.21
N ILE A 94 4.05 -9.20 -1.89
CA ILE A 94 4.24 -7.95 -2.63
C ILE A 94 5.70 -7.51 -2.55
N GLY A 95 6.26 -7.50 -1.35
CA GLY A 95 7.67 -7.15 -1.15
C GLY A 95 8.62 -8.07 -1.91
N ALA A 96 8.40 -9.39 -1.82
CA ALA A 96 9.22 -10.37 -2.51
C ALA A 96 9.16 -10.21 -4.03
N THR A 97 7.98 -9.92 -4.57
CA THR A 97 7.79 -9.69 -6.01
C THR A 97 8.60 -8.47 -6.48
N HIS A 98 8.54 -7.38 -5.74
CA HIS A 98 9.28 -6.17 -6.11
C HIS A 98 10.79 -6.40 -6.05
N HIS A 99 11.26 -7.13 -5.05
CA HIS A 99 12.67 -7.52 -4.97
C HIS A 99 13.07 -8.38 -6.18
N ARG A 100 12.27 -9.37 -6.51
CA ARG A 100 12.55 -10.31 -7.63
C ARG A 100 12.67 -9.61 -8.97
N ILE A 101 11.83 -8.61 -9.23
CA ILE A 101 11.86 -7.87 -10.51
C ILE A 101 12.93 -6.79 -10.56
N GLY A 102 13.73 -6.66 -9.49
CA GLY A 102 14.84 -5.73 -9.46
C GLY A 102 14.50 -4.30 -9.12
N LEU A 103 13.35 -4.05 -8.49
CA LEU A 103 12.99 -2.72 -8.04
C LEU A 103 13.72 -2.41 -6.73
N ASN A 104 14.53 -1.37 -6.74
CA ASN A 104 15.25 -0.95 -5.54
C ASN A 104 14.32 -0.35 -4.49
N PRO A 105 14.66 -0.47 -3.19
CA PRO A 105 13.82 0.09 -2.11
C PRO A 105 13.49 1.57 -2.27
N GLU A 106 14.41 2.36 -2.80
CA GLU A 106 14.19 3.80 -3.03
C GLU A 106 13.03 4.06 -4.00
N TRP A 107 12.93 3.26 -5.06
CA TRP A 107 11.83 3.36 -6.03
C TRP A 107 10.52 2.80 -5.47
N PHE A 108 10.62 1.76 -4.65
CA PHE A 108 9.46 1.24 -3.94
C PHE A 108 8.86 2.29 -3.00
N LEU A 109 9.71 2.96 -2.23
CA LEU A 109 9.29 4.07 -1.35
C LEU A 109 8.68 5.21 -2.15
N GLY A 110 9.23 5.50 -3.33
CA GLY A 110 8.66 6.48 -4.24
C GLY A 110 7.22 6.14 -4.64
N GLY A 111 6.96 4.87 -4.93
CA GLY A 111 5.61 4.39 -5.23
C GLY A 111 4.64 4.56 -4.07
N ILE A 112 5.09 4.27 -2.85
CA ILE A 112 4.28 4.50 -1.64
C ILE A 112 3.94 6.00 -1.52
N ASN A 113 4.89 6.87 -1.80
CA ASN A 113 4.67 8.32 -1.77
C ASN A 113 3.59 8.74 -2.79
N VAL A 114 3.53 8.10 -3.95
CA VAL A 114 2.47 8.38 -4.94
C VAL A 114 1.10 8.08 -4.34
N TYR A 115 0.93 6.96 -3.63
CA TYR A 115 -0.32 6.66 -2.94
C TYR A 115 -0.67 7.72 -1.91
N LEU A 116 0.31 8.20 -1.16
CA LEU A 116 0.08 9.26 -0.17
C LEU A 116 -0.39 10.55 -0.84
N ASP A 117 0.20 10.91 -1.98
CA ASP A 117 -0.22 12.08 -2.75
C ASP A 117 -1.66 11.95 -3.23
N GLU A 118 -2.03 10.77 -3.73
CA GLU A 118 -3.39 10.52 -4.22
C GLU A 118 -4.41 10.60 -3.09
N MET A 119 -4.08 10.03 -1.93
CA MET A 119 -4.94 10.09 -0.75
C MET A 119 -5.06 11.52 -0.21
N TYR A 120 -3.99 12.29 -0.27
CA TYR A 120 -4.02 13.70 0.12
C TYR A 120 -5.09 14.46 -0.68
N LYS A 121 -5.09 14.28 -2.00
CA LYS A 121 -6.09 14.92 -2.89
C LYS A 121 -7.51 14.50 -2.56
N LEU A 122 -7.73 13.19 -2.36
CA LEU A 122 -9.06 12.66 -2.08
C LEU A 122 -9.58 13.08 -0.71
N CYS A 123 -8.70 13.12 0.29
CA CYS A 123 -9.07 13.49 1.65
C CYS A 123 -9.40 14.97 1.79
N GLU A 124 -8.85 15.84 0.94
CA GLU A 124 -9.20 17.26 0.94
C GLU A 124 -10.70 17.52 0.75
N ARG A 125 -11.38 16.60 0.09
CA ARG A 125 -12.82 16.70 -0.23
C ARG A 125 -13.72 16.23 0.90
N LEU A 126 -13.14 15.71 1.99
CA LEU A 126 -13.89 15.12 3.09
C LEU A 126 -13.77 15.98 4.34
N ASP A 127 -14.86 16.09 5.11
CA ASP A 127 -14.86 16.86 6.35
C ASP A 127 -13.87 16.32 7.38
N ASN A 128 -13.76 14.99 7.45
CA ASN A 128 -12.80 14.29 8.33
C ASN A 128 -11.56 13.80 7.58
N GLY A 129 -11.20 14.48 6.48
CA GLY A 129 -10.13 14.05 5.60
C GLY A 129 -8.77 13.92 6.27
N LEU A 130 -8.45 14.83 7.20
CA LEU A 130 -7.17 14.81 7.91
C LEU A 130 -7.03 13.55 8.75
N GLU A 131 -8.08 13.15 9.45
CA GLU A 131 -8.10 11.94 10.27
C GLU A 131 -7.98 10.68 9.41
N ILE A 132 -8.67 10.67 8.27
CA ILE A 132 -8.64 9.55 7.32
C ILE A 132 -7.23 9.43 6.72
N TYR A 133 -6.64 10.55 6.31
CA TYR A 133 -5.28 10.56 5.76
C TYR A 133 -4.28 10.03 6.79
N HIS A 134 -4.41 10.45 8.05
CA HIS A 134 -3.55 10.00 9.14
C HIS A 134 -3.64 8.48 9.33
N ALA A 135 -4.86 7.95 9.35
CA ALA A 135 -5.09 6.50 9.46
C ALA A 135 -4.51 5.74 8.26
N PHE A 136 -4.72 6.27 7.07
CA PHE A 136 -4.19 5.68 5.83
C PHE A 136 -2.66 5.65 5.84
N ALA A 137 -2.03 6.76 6.23
CA ALA A 137 -0.57 6.83 6.30
C ALA A 137 0.00 5.77 7.24
N LYS A 138 -0.60 5.59 8.41
CA LYS A 138 -0.18 4.53 9.35
C LYS A 138 -0.33 3.15 8.72
N ARG A 139 -1.43 2.91 8.05
CA ARG A 139 -1.71 1.62 7.41
C ARG A 139 -0.69 1.30 6.32
N ILE A 140 -0.50 2.21 5.38
CA ILE A 140 0.39 1.96 4.24
C ILE A 140 1.86 1.93 4.67
N LEU A 141 2.25 2.69 5.68
CA LEU A 141 3.62 2.65 6.17
C LEU A 141 3.91 1.36 6.94
N PHE A 142 2.90 0.78 7.61
CA PHE A 142 3.04 -0.56 8.16
C PHE A 142 3.29 -1.59 7.05
N ASP A 143 2.49 -1.56 5.99
CA ASP A 143 2.68 -2.45 4.84
C ASP A 143 4.07 -2.27 4.24
N THR A 144 4.52 -1.03 4.13
CA THR A 144 5.86 -0.70 3.63
C THR A 144 6.94 -1.37 4.49
N LYS A 145 6.79 -1.34 5.81
CA LYS A 145 7.74 -2.01 6.71
C LYS A 145 7.79 -3.51 6.45
N VAL A 146 6.62 -4.14 6.27
CA VAL A 146 6.55 -5.58 5.97
C VAL A 146 7.25 -5.89 4.63
N CYS A 147 7.01 -5.06 3.61
CA CYS A 147 7.67 -5.22 2.30
C CYS A 147 9.17 -5.05 2.37
N LEU A 148 9.65 -4.01 3.06
CA LEU A 148 11.09 -3.73 3.19
C LEU A 148 11.82 -4.84 3.94
N ASP A 149 11.15 -5.48 4.88
CA ASP A 149 11.71 -6.65 5.56
C ASP A 149 12.04 -7.77 4.58
N GLN A 150 11.20 -7.97 3.56
CA GLN A 150 11.46 -8.95 2.51
C GLN A 150 12.67 -8.58 1.65
N PHE A 151 12.85 -7.30 1.33
CA PHE A 151 14.05 -6.86 0.61
C PHE A 151 15.31 -7.25 1.37
N ASP A 152 15.34 -7.05 2.67
CA ASP A 152 16.49 -7.42 3.51
C ASP A 152 16.71 -8.93 3.57
N ARG A 153 15.64 -9.70 3.76
CA ARG A 153 15.71 -11.17 3.85
C ARG A 153 16.20 -11.82 2.57
N LEU A 154 15.86 -11.24 1.42
CA LEU A 154 16.15 -11.80 0.09
C LEU A 154 17.45 -11.28 -0.52
N LYS A 155 18.18 -10.44 0.17
CA LYS A 155 19.47 -9.89 -0.28
C LYS A 155 20.55 -10.93 -0.45
N LYS A 156 20.46 -12.05 0.21
CA LYS A 156 21.48 -13.09 0.23
C LYS A 156 21.45 -13.97 -1.00
#